data_3189aa2786e43dfbff4205d1bde410d0
#
_entry.id   3189aa2786e43dfbff4205d1bde410d0
#
_cell.length_a   1.000
_cell.length_b   1.000
_cell.length_c   1.000
_cell.angle_alpha   90.00
_cell.angle_beta   90.00
_cell.angle_gamma   90.00
#
_symmetry.space_group_name_H-M   'P 1'
#
loop_
_entity.id
_entity.type
_entity.pdbx_description
1 polymer ?
#
loop_
_entity_poly.entity_id
_entity_poly.type
_entity_poly.pdbx_seq_one_letter_code
_entity_poly.pdbx_strand_id
1 'polypeptide(L)'
;MAGSSIRIGRIFGIPIRIHISFLIILPVFVWAFSTSDGTILGLELGFGALESSDETRYLLATAAVLIFFATIVAHELAHSYVAMRHGVKIRSITLMIFGGVASMEEIPKKPREEMTMALAGPLTSLAIGLGAYGARYALGY
;
A
#
# COMPACT_ATOMS: atom_id res chain seq x y z
N MET A 1 -5.99 9.19 -16.32
CA MET A 1 -5.04 9.50 -17.40
C MET A 1 -4.29 8.25 -17.83
N ALA A 2 -4.79 7.63 -18.89
CA ALA A 2 -4.23 6.36 -19.36
C ALA A 2 -2.78 6.49 -19.87
N GLY A 3 -2.40 7.66 -20.42
CA GLY A 3 -1.06 7.91 -20.96
C GLY A 3 0.05 8.13 -19.93
N SER A 4 -0.32 8.37 -18.66
CA SER A 4 0.64 8.68 -17.59
C SER A 4 0.91 7.50 -16.66
N SER A 5 0.38 6.32 -16.96
CA SER A 5 0.51 5.14 -16.11
C SER A 5 0.91 3.92 -16.93
N ILE A 6 1.67 3.01 -16.27
CA ILE A 6 2.16 1.78 -16.87
C ILE A 6 1.51 0.61 -16.15
N ARG A 7 0.97 -0.35 -16.92
CA ARG A 7 0.43 -1.58 -16.36
C ARG A 7 1.58 -2.54 -16.02
N ILE A 8 1.64 -2.97 -14.76
CA ILE A 8 2.69 -3.89 -14.29
C ILE A 8 2.20 -5.33 -14.15
N GLY A 9 0.89 -5.58 -14.15
CA GLY A 9 0.34 -6.92 -14.04
C GLY A 9 -1.14 -6.91 -13.73
N ARG A 10 -1.67 -8.06 -13.33
CA ARG A 10 -3.06 -8.25 -12.91
C ARG A 10 -3.11 -9.07 -11.63
N ILE A 11 -4.01 -8.69 -10.72
CA ILE A 11 -4.33 -9.46 -9.51
C ILE A 11 -5.85 -9.61 -9.46
N PHE A 12 -6.34 -10.83 -9.32
CA PHE A 12 -7.78 -11.16 -9.40
C PHE A 12 -8.45 -10.65 -10.69
N GLY A 13 -7.69 -10.62 -11.80
CA GLY A 13 -8.18 -10.09 -13.07
C GLY A 13 -8.19 -8.57 -13.17
N ILE A 14 -7.80 -7.86 -12.11
CA ILE A 14 -7.75 -6.40 -12.07
C ILE A 14 -6.37 -5.92 -12.52
N PRO A 15 -6.26 -5.09 -13.58
CA PRO A 15 -4.99 -4.51 -13.97
C PRO A 15 -4.43 -3.59 -12.88
N ILE A 16 -3.17 -3.81 -12.52
CA ILE A 16 -2.44 -2.94 -11.58
C ILE A 16 -1.56 -2.01 -12.41
N ARG A 17 -1.71 -0.71 -12.19
CA ARG A 17 -0.99 0.33 -12.93
C ARG A 17 -0.18 1.19 -11.98
N ILE A 18 0.95 1.70 -12.46
CA ILE A 18 1.78 2.65 -11.74
C ILE A 18 1.76 3.97 -12.51
N HIS A 19 1.31 5.04 -11.85
CA HIS A 19 1.36 6.38 -12.39
C HIS A 19 2.79 6.93 -12.30
N ILE A 20 3.16 7.84 -13.21
CA ILE A 20 4.50 8.44 -13.23
C ILE A 20 4.83 9.18 -11.93
N SER A 21 3.84 9.77 -11.28
CA SER A 21 4.02 10.45 -9.98
C SER A 21 4.54 9.49 -8.90
N PHE A 22 4.11 8.23 -8.93
CA PHE A 22 4.61 7.20 -8.01
C PHE A 22 6.10 6.93 -8.25
N LEU A 23 6.52 6.82 -9.51
CA LEU A 23 7.92 6.57 -9.86
C LEU A 23 8.83 7.73 -9.41
N ILE A 24 8.31 8.96 -9.41
CA ILE A 24 9.05 10.14 -8.96
C ILE A 24 9.17 10.14 -7.43
N ILE A 25 8.10 9.81 -6.71
CA ILE A 25 8.09 9.88 -5.24
C ILE A 25 8.79 8.70 -4.58
N LEU A 26 8.90 7.56 -5.26
CA LEU A 26 9.49 6.35 -4.70
C LEU A 26 10.93 6.55 -4.21
N PRO A 27 11.87 7.13 -5.00
CA PRO A 27 13.22 7.41 -4.53
C PRO A 27 13.25 8.38 -3.34
N VAL A 28 12.33 9.34 -3.30
CA VAL A 28 12.21 10.31 -2.20
C VAL A 28 11.84 9.59 -0.90
N PHE A 29 10.90 8.66 -0.94
CA PHE A 29 10.54 7.85 0.23
C PHE A 29 11.69 6.96 0.68
N VAL A 30 12.40 6.33 -0.25
CA VAL A 30 13.57 5.51 0.09
C VAL A 30 14.62 6.35 0.81
N TRP A 31 14.94 7.52 0.27
CA TRP A 31 15.88 8.45 0.90
C TRP A 31 15.41 8.87 2.29
N ALA A 32 14.15 9.29 2.42
CA ALA A 32 13.58 9.73 3.69
C ALA A 32 13.62 8.61 4.74
N PHE A 33 13.23 7.40 4.39
CA PHE A 33 13.27 6.27 5.33
C PHE A 33 14.68 5.86 5.70
N SER A 34 15.66 5.97 4.78
CA SER A 34 17.05 5.60 5.07
C SER A 34 17.73 6.57 6.01
N THR A 35 17.32 7.85 6.00
CA THR A 35 17.97 8.92 6.77
C THR A 35 17.17 9.36 8.01
N SER A 36 15.89 9.02 8.09
CA SER A 36 15.03 9.43 9.21
C SER A 36 15.42 8.68 10.49
N ASP A 37 15.57 9.43 11.57
CA ASP A 37 15.84 8.93 12.92
C ASP A 37 14.77 9.39 13.93
N GLY A 38 13.64 9.85 13.42
CA GLY A 38 12.55 10.37 14.25
C GLY A 38 11.76 9.29 14.96
N THR A 39 11.16 9.68 16.10
CA THR A 39 10.20 8.82 16.80
C THR A 39 8.83 9.48 16.84
N ILE A 40 7.80 8.69 16.58
CA ILE A 40 6.40 9.11 16.76
C ILE A 40 5.72 8.11 17.69
N LEU A 41 5.12 8.60 18.77
CA LEU A 41 4.42 7.77 19.76
C LEU A 41 5.30 6.63 20.32
N GLY A 42 6.60 6.87 20.46
CA GLY A 42 7.55 5.87 20.96
C GLY A 42 7.99 4.81 19.96
N LEU A 43 7.59 4.97 18.71
CA LEU A 43 8.02 4.10 17.61
C LEU A 43 9.12 4.81 16.79
N GLU A 44 10.21 4.13 16.56
CA GLU A 44 11.26 4.64 15.68
C GLU A 44 10.80 4.55 14.23
N LEU A 45 10.97 5.66 13.51
CA LEU A 45 10.61 5.73 12.09
C LEU A 45 11.87 5.85 11.25
N GLY A 46 12.03 4.91 10.33
CA GLY A 46 13.16 4.89 9.41
C GLY A 46 14.39 4.21 9.98
N PHE A 47 15.48 4.31 9.26
CA PHE A 47 16.71 3.57 9.52
C PHE A 47 17.91 4.48 9.77
N GLY A 48 17.68 5.78 9.94
CA GLY A 48 18.76 6.76 10.12
C GLY A 48 19.61 6.54 11.38
N ALA A 49 18.98 6.07 12.46
CA ALA A 49 19.63 5.77 13.73
C ALA A 49 20.34 4.40 13.75
N LEU A 50 20.16 3.58 12.72
CA LEU A 50 20.75 2.26 12.66
C LEU A 50 22.27 2.36 12.47
N GLU A 51 23.04 1.76 13.37
CA GLU A 51 24.50 1.67 13.26
C GLU A 51 24.88 0.66 12.18
N SER A 52 24.86 1.10 10.93
CA SER A 52 25.13 0.24 9.78
C SER A 52 25.63 1.10 8.62
N SER A 53 26.09 0.44 7.55
CA SER A 53 26.53 1.16 6.34
C SER A 53 25.35 1.86 5.66
N ASP A 54 25.64 2.94 4.92
CA ASP A 54 24.62 3.64 4.13
C ASP A 54 23.94 2.70 3.13
N GLU A 55 24.70 1.79 2.53
CA GLU A 55 24.16 0.80 1.60
C GLU A 55 23.10 -0.09 2.29
N THR A 56 23.39 -0.59 3.50
CA THR A 56 22.43 -1.39 4.27
C THR A 56 21.18 -0.59 4.60
N ARG A 57 21.33 0.67 5.03
CA ARG A 57 20.19 1.55 5.31
C ARG A 57 19.32 1.77 4.07
N TYR A 58 19.92 1.99 2.91
CA TYR A 58 19.18 2.14 1.64
C TYR A 58 18.48 0.86 1.22
N LEU A 59 19.09 -0.30 1.39
CA LEU A 59 18.47 -1.59 1.10
C LEU A 59 17.25 -1.85 2.01
N LEU A 60 17.38 -1.61 3.32
CA LEU A 60 16.29 -1.75 4.26
C LEU A 60 15.16 -0.75 3.97
N ALA A 61 15.50 0.49 3.65
CA ALA A 61 14.53 1.51 3.30
C ALA A 61 13.77 1.15 2.02
N THR A 62 14.46 0.62 1.02
CA THR A 62 13.83 0.16 -0.23
C THR A 62 12.85 -0.97 0.04
N ALA A 63 13.26 -1.98 0.83
CA ALA A 63 12.39 -3.08 1.21
C ALA A 63 11.16 -2.59 1.98
N ALA A 64 11.35 -1.69 2.96
CA ALA A 64 10.27 -1.13 3.75
C ALA A 64 9.27 -0.35 2.90
N VAL A 65 9.74 0.47 1.97
CA VAL A 65 8.90 1.27 1.06
C VAL A 65 8.11 0.36 0.13
N LEU A 66 8.75 -0.67 -0.43
CA LEU A 66 8.05 -1.63 -1.31
C LEU A 66 6.98 -2.42 -0.55
N ILE A 67 7.27 -2.85 0.68
CA ILE A 67 6.29 -3.52 1.55
C ILE A 67 5.13 -2.57 1.86
N PHE A 68 5.42 -1.32 2.18
CA PHE A 68 4.39 -0.31 2.47
C PHE A 68 3.45 -0.13 1.28
N PHE A 69 3.99 0.02 0.06
CA PHE A 69 3.16 0.13 -1.13
C PHE A 69 2.42 -1.16 -1.48
N ALA A 70 3.00 -2.32 -1.17
CA ALA A 70 2.28 -3.58 -1.29
C ALA A 70 1.06 -3.65 -0.37
N THR A 71 1.15 -3.08 0.84
CA THR A 71 -0.01 -2.98 1.75
C THR A 71 -1.08 -2.05 1.22
N ILE A 72 -0.71 -0.95 0.54
CA ILE A 72 -1.66 -0.07 -0.13
C ILE A 72 -2.40 -0.82 -1.23
N VAL A 73 -1.69 -1.59 -2.04
CA VAL A 73 -2.31 -2.44 -3.08
C VAL A 73 -3.28 -3.44 -2.46
N ALA A 74 -2.89 -4.11 -1.37
CA ALA A 74 -3.75 -5.04 -0.65
C ALA A 74 -5.02 -4.36 -0.12
N HIS A 75 -4.90 -3.16 0.41
CA HIS A 75 -6.02 -2.33 0.86
C HIS A 75 -7.01 -2.05 -0.29
N GLU A 76 -6.50 -1.58 -1.43
CA GLU A 76 -7.33 -1.30 -2.61
C GLU A 76 -7.92 -2.57 -3.22
N LEU A 77 -7.16 -3.67 -3.21
CA LEU A 77 -7.66 -4.97 -3.67
C LEU A 77 -8.81 -5.47 -2.80
N ALA A 78 -8.76 -5.25 -1.50
CA ALA A 78 -9.84 -5.64 -0.58
C ALA A 78 -11.13 -4.88 -0.91
N HIS A 79 -11.06 -3.56 -1.08
CA HIS A 79 -12.21 -2.75 -1.53
C HIS A 79 -12.76 -3.28 -2.86
N SER A 80 -11.88 -3.51 -3.83
CA SER A 80 -12.24 -3.94 -5.18
C SER A 80 -12.84 -5.34 -5.18
N TYR A 81 -12.27 -6.26 -4.41
CA TYR A 81 -12.77 -7.63 -4.29
C TYR A 81 -14.21 -7.66 -3.75
N VAL A 82 -14.47 -6.91 -2.68
CA VAL A 82 -15.82 -6.83 -2.11
C VAL A 82 -16.79 -6.19 -3.09
N ALA A 83 -16.38 -5.11 -3.78
CA ALA A 83 -17.18 -4.47 -4.81
C ALA A 83 -17.54 -5.45 -5.94
N MET A 84 -16.59 -6.25 -6.39
CA MET A 84 -16.80 -7.26 -7.43
C MET A 84 -17.77 -8.35 -6.97
N ARG A 85 -17.74 -8.71 -5.69
CA ARG A 85 -18.71 -9.65 -5.10
C ARG A 85 -20.13 -9.13 -5.15
N HIS A 86 -20.30 -7.81 -5.19
CA HIS A 86 -21.61 -7.15 -5.33
C HIS A 86 -21.93 -6.75 -6.78
N GLY A 87 -21.20 -7.29 -7.75
CA GLY A 87 -21.47 -7.08 -9.18
C GLY A 87 -20.87 -5.83 -9.77
N VAL A 88 -20.02 -5.11 -9.04
CA VAL A 88 -19.34 -3.90 -9.54
C VAL A 88 -18.14 -4.31 -10.39
N LYS A 89 -17.95 -3.66 -11.53
CA LYS A 89 -16.79 -3.88 -12.39
C LYS A 89 -15.67 -2.92 -12.02
N ILE A 90 -14.48 -3.46 -11.79
CA ILE A 90 -13.27 -2.71 -11.50
C ILE A 90 -12.41 -2.65 -12.76
N ARG A 91 -12.11 -1.45 -13.24
CA ARG A 91 -11.30 -1.23 -14.44
C ARG A 91 -9.81 -1.43 -14.16
N SER A 92 -9.31 -0.84 -13.08
CA SER A 92 -7.90 -0.89 -12.72
C SER A 92 -7.68 -0.36 -11.31
N ILE A 93 -6.52 -0.70 -10.75
CA ILE A 93 -5.97 -0.05 -9.55
C ILE A 93 -4.70 0.66 -9.98
N THR A 94 -4.61 1.97 -9.74
CA THR A 94 -3.46 2.78 -10.10
C THR A 94 -2.77 3.29 -8.84
N LEU A 95 -1.46 3.04 -8.74
CA LEU A 95 -0.62 3.61 -7.69
C LEU A 95 -0.12 4.98 -8.14
N MET A 96 -0.32 5.99 -7.31
CA MET A 96 0.13 7.35 -7.57
C MET A 96 0.66 7.99 -6.28
N ILE A 97 1.11 9.24 -6.35
CA ILE A 97 1.76 9.95 -5.24
C ILE A 97 0.94 9.94 -3.94
N PHE A 98 -0.40 9.95 -4.04
CA PHE A 98 -1.31 9.98 -2.89
C PHE A 98 -1.74 8.57 -2.43
N GLY A 99 -1.17 7.52 -3.01
CA GLY A 99 -1.53 6.13 -2.69
C GLY A 99 -2.20 5.43 -3.86
N GLY A 100 -3.05 4.45 -3.56
CA GLY A 100 -3.78 3.68 -4.57
C GLY A 100 -5.14 4.29 -4.87
N VAL A 101 -5.56 4.17 -6.13
CA VAL A 101 -6.90 4.58 -6.58
C VAL A 101 -7.49 3.45 -7.41
N ALA A 102 -8.61 2.92 -6.94
CA ALA A 102 -9.40 1.94 -7.70
C ALA A 102 -10.38 2.68 -8.62
N SER A 103 -10.34 2.35 -9.90
CA SER A 103 -11.27 2.87 -10.88
C SER A 103 -12.44 1.91 -11.04
N MET A 104 -13.62 2.33 -10.61
CA MET A 104 -14.86 1.55 -10.66
C MET A 104 -15.82 2.11 -11.70
N GLU A 105 -16.57 1.22 -12.36
CA GLU A 105 -17.62 1.68 -13.29
C GLU A 105 -18.84 2.21 -12.54
N GLU A 106 -19.18 1.62 -11.41
CA GLU A 106 -20.32 1.98 -10.57
C GLU A 106 -20.00 1.77 -9.11
N ILE A 107 -20.73 2.49 -8.24
CA ILE A 107 -20.70 2.27 -6.78
C ILE A 107 -21.79 1.22 -6.44
N PRO A 108 -21.61 0.36 -5.43
CA PRO A 108 -22.67 -0.54 -4.98
C PRO A 108 -23.96 0.22 -4.66
N LYS A 109 -25.11 -0.28 -5.14
CA LYS A 109 -26.39 0.41 -5.05
C LYS A 109 -27.02 0.37 -3.66
N LYS A 110 -26.70 -0.67 -2.87
CA LYS A 110 -27.26 -0.84 -1.52
C LYS A 110 -26.32 -0.25 -0.48
N PRO A 111 -26.82 0.51 0.50
CA PRO A 111 -25.97 1.10 1.54
C PRO A 111 -25.16 0.07 2.32
N ARG A 112 -25.72 -1.11 2.58
CA ARG A 112 -25.04 -2.21 3.26
C ARG A 112 -23.83 -2.72 2.46
N GLU A 113 -23.99 -2.85 1.14
CA GLU A 113 -22.92 -3.29 0.24
C GLU A 113 -21.81 -2.25 0.16
N GLU A 114 -22.18 -0.98 0.06
CA GLU A 114 -21.23 0.13 0.05
C GLU A 114 -20.45 0.21 1.35
N MET A 115 -21.11 0.03 2.49
CA MET A 115 -20.46 -0.01 3.80
C MET A 115 -19.48 -1.19 3.92
N THR A 116 -19.88 -2.38 3.49
CA THR A 116 -19.04 -3.58 3.49
C THR A 116 -17.80 -3.36 2.63
N MET A 117 -17.97 -2.79 1.44
CA MET A 117 -16.87 -2.43 0.55
C MET A 117 -15.93 -1.42 1.22
N ALA A 118 -16.47 -0.37 1.81
CA ALA A 118 -15.68 0.68 2.46
C ALA A 118 -14.86 0.15 3.64
N LEU A 119 -15.40 -0.77 4.42
CA LEU A 119 -14.72 -1.36 5.57
C LEU A 119 -13.66 -2.38 5.19
N ALA A 120 -13.77 -3.00 4.02
CA ALA A 120 -12.85 -4.05 3.59
C ALA A 120 -11.39 -3.60 3.54
N GLY A 121 -11.13 -2.39 3.06
CA GLY A 121 -9.77 -1.81 3.00
C GLY A 121 -9.16 -1.60 4.39
N PRO A 122 -9.79 -0.80 5.27
CA PRO A 122 -9.29 -0.60 6.62
C PRO A 122 -9.14 -1.89 7.43
N LEU A 123 -10.06 -2.83 7.31
CA LEU A 123 -9.95 -4.14 7.99
C LEU A 123 -8.76 -4.94 7.49
N THR A 124 -8.48 -4.92 6.19
CA THR A 124 -7.31 -5.57 5.60
C THR A 124 -6.01 -4.93 6.13
N SER A 125 -5.94 -3.61 6.14
CA SER A 125 -4.78 -2.88 6.67
C SER A 125 -4.56 -3.17 8.15
N LEU A 126 -5.63 -3.21 8.94
CA LEU A 126 -5.57 -3.56 10.37
C LEU A 126 -5.07 -5.00 10.56
N ALA A 127 -5.57 -5.94 9.77
CA ALA A 127 -5.15 -7.35 9.84
C ALA A 127 -3.66 -7.49 9.49
N ILE A 128 -3.17 -6.79 8.48
CA ILE A 128 -1.74 -6.77 8.11
C ILE A 128 -0.91 -6.19 9.26
N GLY A 129 -1.33 -5.07 9.83
CA GLY A 129 -0.63 -4.42 10.93
C GLY A 129 -0.57 -5.28 12.18
N LEU A 130 -1.68 -5.89 12.57
CA LEU A 130 -1.73 -6.81 13.71
C LEU A 130 -0.90 -8.07 13.46
N GLY A 131 -0.92 -8.60 12.23
CA GLY A 131 -0.10 -9.74 11.84
C GLY A 131 1.40 -9.43 11.94
N ALA A 132 1.81 -8.26 11.47
CA ALA A 132 3.19 -7.81 11.56
C ALA A 132 3.63 -7.59 13.01
N TYR A 133 2.77 -6.98 13.83
CA TYR A 133 3.02 -6.77 15.26
C TYR A 133 3.15 -8.10 16.01
N GLY A 134 2.24 -9.05 15.73
CA GLY A 134 2.27 -10.38 16.31
C GLY A 134 3.53 -11.17 15.90
N ALA A 135 3.94 -11.05 14.65
CA ALA A 135 5.17 -11.66 14.15
C ALA A 135 6.42 -11.10 14.86
N ARG A 136 6.46 -9.78 15.03
CA ARG A 136 7.53 -9.12 15.81
C ARG A 136 7.61 -9.70 17.21
N TYR A 137 6.48 -9.78 17.90
CA TYR A 137 6.40 -10.30 19.26
C TYR A 137 6.82 -11.78 19.34
N ALA A 138 6.35 -12.60 18.39
CA ALA A 138 6.69 -14.02 18.33
C ALA A 138 8.18 -14.25 18.07
N LEU A 139 8.85 -13.35 17.34
CA LEU A 139 10.28 -13.39 17.07
C LEU A 139 11.14 -12.81 18.20
N GLY A 140 10.53 -12.28 19.27
CA GLY A 140 11.23 -11.78 20.44
C GLY A 140 11.81 -10.37 20.31
N TYR A 141 11.27 -9.54 19.40
CA TYR A 141 11.69 -8.15 19.19
C TYR A 141 10.76 -7.15 19.85
#